data_7839e9fa2abd2c51fdb75f48324296c1
#
_entry.id   7839e9fa2abd2c51fdb75f48324296c1
#
_cell.length_a   1.000
_cell.length_b   1.000
_cell.length_c   1.000
_cell.angle_alpha   90.00
_cell.angle_beta   90.00
_cell.angle_gamma   90.00
#
_symmetry.space_group_name_H-M   'P 1'
#
loop_
_entity.id
_entity.type
_entity.pdbx_description
1 polymer ?
#
loop_
_entity_poly.entity_id
_entity_poly.type
_entity_poly.pdbx_seq_one_letter_code
_entity_poly.pdbx_strand_id
1 'polypeptide(L)'
;IPSQKEAYGGRPTHANLKRFLPWPMNIDEMIMVLTGSFPSGREKISREGDLSRRDIKDPSGYSRMIWVQEKNKHLYKMIRKDETGTELYEVQYFYNDDQSVFPKKIVINSFPGTTTLAIEYVDIQIEKATDISVFDLVLPDDIEEILLE
;
A
#
# COMPACT_ATOMS: atom_id res chain seq x y z
N ILE A 1 6.88 11.72 22.59
CA ILE A 1 7.51 10.51 22.04
C ILE A 1 9.00 10.79 22.12
N PRO A 2 9.80 9.95 22.78
CA PRO A 2 11.24 10.10 22.70
C PRO A 2 11.62 9.97 21.23
N SER A 3 12.28 10.97 20.68
CA SER A 3 12.84 10.90 19.33
C SER A 3 13.91 9.80 19.37
N GLN A 4 13.62 8.64 18.81
CA GLN A 4 14.66 7.65 18.56
C GLN A 4 15.59 8.28 17.52
N LYS A 5 16.85 8.50 17.92
CA LYS A 5 17.90 9.00 17.03
C LYS A 5 18.54 7.85 16.26
N GLU A 6 17.69 7.01 15.66
CA GLU A 6 18.09 5.81 14.94
C GLU A 6 17.44 5.80 13.58
N ALA A 7 18.20 5.51 12.54
CA ALA A 7 17.73 5.23 11.20
C ALA A 7 18.09 3.80 10.82
N TYR A 8 17.16 3.13 10.16
CA TYR A 8 17.34 1.75 9.76
C TYR A 8 17.53 1.68 8.24
N GLY A 9 18.70 1.21 7.81
CA GLY A 9 19.05 0.98 6.41
C GLY A 9 19.12 -0.51 6.09
N GLY A 10 18.68 -0.93 4.90
CA GLY A 10 18.75 -2.33 4.50
C GLY A 10 17.92 -2.67 3.27
N ARG A 11 18.05 -3.93 2.82
CA ARG A 11 17.22 -4.40 1.70
C ARG A 11 15.77 -4.51 2.12
N PRO A 12 14.79 -4.17 1.23
CA PRO A 12 13.36 -4.25 1.52
C PRO A 12 12.85 -5.70 1.44
N THR A 13 13.49 -6.60 2.20
CA THR A 13 13.05 -8.00 2.33
C THR A 13 11.78 -8.08 3.17
N HIS A 14 11.01 -9.16 3.02
CA HIS A 14 9.83 -9.39 3.85
C HIS A 14 10.17 -9.37 5.36
N ALA A 15 11.32 -9.95 5.74
CA ALA A 15 11.78 -9.99 7.13
C ALA A 15 12.07 -8.58 7.68
N ASN A 16 12.72 -7.72 6.89
CA ASN A 16 13.03 -6.35 7.29
C ASN A 16 11.76 -5.49 7.34
N LEU A 17 10.88 -5.57 6.35
CA LEU A 17 9.64 -4.82 6.33
C LEU A 17 8.70 -5.20 7.49
N LYS A 18 8.65 -6.47 7.86
CA LYS A 18 7.84 -6.96 8.99
C LYS A 18 8.21 -6.33 10.34
N ARG A 19 9.43 -5.78 10.49
CA ARG A 19 9.86 -5.10 11.73
C ARG A 19 9.15 -3.76 11.91
N PHE A 20 8.73 -3.11 10.82
CA PHE A 20 8.18 -1.76 10.82
C PHE A 20 6.70 -1.71 10.44
N LEU A 21 6.24 -2.67 9.64
CA LEU A 21 4.86 -2.73 9.18
C LEU A 21 4.07 -3.71 10.06
N PRO A 22 2.91 -3.30 10.59
CA PRO A 22 2.07 -4.14 11.44
C PRO A 22 1.30 -5.22 10.66
N TRP A 23 1.45 -5.28 9.34
CA TRP A 23 0.82 -6.25 8.43
C TRP A 23 1.84 -6.88 7.50
N PRO A 24 1.61 -8.13 7.05
CA PRO A 24 2.52 -8.81 6.14
C PRO A 24 2.38 -8.25 4.72
N MET A 25 3.29 -7.38 4.33
CA MET A 25 3.34 -6.74 3.03
C MET A 25 4.77 -6.79 2.49
N ASN A 26 4.94 -7.14 1.23
CA ASN A 26 6.23 -7.01 0.53
C ASN A 26 6.31 -5.67 -0.20
N ILE A 27 7.47 -5.35 -0.77
CA ILE A 27 7.69 -4.06 -1.43
C ILE A 27 6.76 -3.86 -2.63
N ASP A 28 6.54 -4.90 -3.44
CA ASP A 28 5.69 -4.79 -4.62
C ASP A 28 4.24 -4.55 -4.21
N GLU A 29 3.76 -5.21 -3.17
CA GLU A 29 2.43 -5.01 -2.61
C GLU A 29 2.29 -3.62 -2.00
N MET A 30 3.34 -3.11 -1.34
CA MET A 30 3.35 -1.75 -0.82
C MET A 30 3.24 -0.72 -1.95
N ILE A 31 4.00 -0.89 -3.04
CA ILE A 31 3.91 -0.03 -4.22
C ILE A 31 2.49 -0.07 -4.81
N MET A 32 1.90 -1.26 -4.98
CA MET A 32 0.53 -1.42 -5.48
C MET A 32 -0.49 -0.70 -4.59
N VAL A 33 -0.36 -0.85 -3.27
CA VAL A 33 -1.25 -0.17 -2.31
C VAL A 33 -1.11 1.35 -2.41
N LEU A 34 0.12 1.87 -2.42
CA LEU A 34 0.39 3.31 -2.45
C LEU A 34 -0.05 3.97 -3.77
N THR A 35 0.06 3.28 -4.89
CA THR A 35 -0.33 3.80 -6.20
C THR A 35 -1.78 3.53 -6.57
N GLY A 36 -2.46 2.62 -5.86
CA GLY A 36 -3.79 2.14 -6.24
C GLY A 36 -3.78 1.33 -7.55
N SER A 37 -2.61 0.79 -7.95
CA SER A 37 -2.42 0.07 -9.20
C SER A 37 -2.27 -1.42 -8.91
N PHE A 38 -3.27 -2.22 -9.30
CA PHE A 38 -3.23 -3.67 -9.14
C PHE A 38 -3.17 -4.35 -10.50
N PRO A 39 -2.31 -5.39 -10.65
CA PRO A 39 -2.24 -6.14 -11.89
C PRO A 39 -3.58 -6.82 -12.18
N SER A 40 -4.01 -6.76 -13.43
CA SER A 40 -5.10 -7.60 -13.92
C SER A 40 -4.65 -9.06 -13.98
N GLY A 41 -5.53 -9.96 -13.64
CA GLY A 41 -5.26 -11.39 -13.63
C GLY A 41 -6.51 -12.21 -13.91
N ARG A 42 -6.55 -13.47 -13.49
CA ARG A 42 -7.76 -14.28 -13.48
C ARG A 42 -8.68 -13.79 -12.35
N GLU A 43 -9.58 -12.89 -12.71
CA GLU A 43 -10.45 -12.21 -11.78
C GLU A 43 -11.86 -12.78 -11.89
N LYS A 44 -12.50 -13.00 -10.77
CA LYS A 44 -13.96 -13.14 -10.72
C LYS A 44 -14.52 -11.74 -10.49
N ILE A 45 -15.29 -11.23 -11.46
CA ILE A 45 -15.90 -9.90 -11.38
C ILE A 45 -17.38 -10.05 -11.02
N SER A 46 -17.83 -9.31 -10.01
CA SER A 46 -19.24 -9.16 -9.64
C SER A 46 -19.57 -7.67 -9.51
N ARG A 47 -20.85 -7.31 -9.73
CA ARG A 47 -21.34 -5.94 -9.56
C ARG A 47 -22.06 -5.79 -8.23
N GLU A 48 -21.74 -4.71 -7.52
CA GLU A 48 -22.36 -4.31 -6.25
C GLU A 48 -22.78 -2.82 -6.37
N GLY A 49 -23.95 -2.56 -6.96
CA GLY A 49 -24.40 -1.20 -7.27
C GLY A 49 -23.50 -0.52 -8.32
N ASP A 50 -22.95 0.65 -7.97
CA ASP A 50 -22.03 1.42 -8.82
C ASP A 50 -20.58 0.93 -8.75
N LEU A 51 -20.32 -0.09 -7.93
CA LEU A 51 -19.00 -0.69 -7.75
C LEU A 51 -18.93 -2.02 -8.49
N SER A 52 -17.75 -2.32 -9.05
CA SER A 52 -17.38 -3.67 -9.44
C SER A 52 -16.43 -4.24 -8.40
N ARG A 53 -16.74 -5.42 -7.91
CA ARG A 53 -15.86 -6.19 -7.05
C ARG A 53 -15.08 -7.19 -7.88
N ARG A 54 -13.78 -7.23 -7.66
CA ARG A 54 -12.83 -8.14 -8.31
C ARG A 54 -12.17 -9.00 -7.24
N ASP A 55 -12.32 -10.31 -7.37
CA ASP A 55 -11.69 -11.29 -6.48
C ASP A 55 -10.47 -11.88 -7.21
N ILE A 56 -9.27 -11.59 -6.72
CA ILE A 56 -7.99 -12.02 -7.30
C ILE A 56 -7.33 -12.98 -6.31
N LYS A 57 -6.94 -14.16 -6.79
CA LYS A 57 -6.19 -15.15 -6.00
C LYS A 57 -4.76 -15.24 -6.51
N ASP A 58 -3.79 -15.10 -5.59
CA ASP A 58 -2.37 -15.26 -5.88
C ASP A 58 -1.99 -16.75 -5.97
N PRO A 59 -0.91 -17.09 -6.68
CA PRO A 59 -0.36 -18.46 -6.68
C PRO A 59 0.03 -18.96 -5.29
N SER A 60 0.36 -18.07 -4.37
CA SER A 60 0.66 -18.38 -2.96
C SER A 60 -0.55 -18.74 -2.10
N GLY A 61 -1.77 -18.68 -2.67
CA GLY A 61 -3.01 -18.94 -1.95
C GLY A 61 -3.67 -17.72 -1.31
N TYR A 62 -2.93 -16.62 -1.15
CA TYR A 62 -3.49 -15.35 -0.67
C TYR A 62 -4.48 -14.77 -1.68
N SER A 63 -5.42 -13.96 -1.21
CA SER A 63 -6.41 -13.33 -2.08
C SER A 63 -6.60 -11.85 -1.77
N ARG A 64 -7.05 -11.12 -2.80
CA ARG A 64 -7.45 -9.72 -2.71
C ARG A 64 -8.87 -9.56 -3.21
N MET A 65 -9.67 -8.84 -2.48
CA MET A 65 -10.96 -8.34 -2.94
C MET A 65 -10.81 -6.84 -3.18
N ILE A 66 -11.09 -6.39 -4.40
CA ILE A 66 -10.90 -5.01 -4.84
C ILE A 66 -12.23 -4.47 -5.32
N TRP A 67 -12.66 -3.31 -4.80
CA TRP A 67 -13.84 -2.59 -5.27
C TRP A 67 -13.42 -1.37 -6.08
N VAL A 68 -13.91 -1.30 -7.30
CA VAL A 68 -13.63 -0.23 -8.27
C VAL A 68 -14.92 0.47 -8.63
N GLN A 69 -14.93 1.79 -8.61
CA GLN A 69 -16.06 2.58 -9.08
C GLN A 69 -16.14 2.54 -10.59
N GLU A 70 -17.28 2.13 -11.16
CA GLU A 70 -17.43 1.90 -12.60
C GLU A 70 -17.31 3.18 -13.42
N LYS A 71 -17.78 4.31 -12.90
CA LYS A 71 -17.83 5.59 -13.60
C LYS A 71 -16.43 6.13 -13.95
N ASN A 72 -15.53 6.19 -12.97
CA ASN A 72 -14.21 6.82 -13.10
C ASN A 72 -13.05 5.84 -12.94
N LYS A 73 -13.34 4.56 -12.69
CA LYS A 73 -12.37 3.49 -12.46
C LYS A 73 -11.49 3.71 -11.21
N HIS A 74 -11.94 4.56 -10.30
CA HIS A 74 -11.26 4.75 -9.04
C HIS A 74 -11.35 3.50 -8.17
N LEU A 75 -10.23 3.13 -7.60
CA LEU A 75 -10.15 2.11 -6.58
C LEU A 75 -10.79 2.67 -5.30
N TYR A 76 -11.84 2.03 -4.81
CA TYR A 76 -12.56 2.45 -3.62
C TYR A 76 -12.01 1.78 -2.36
N LYS A 77 -11.84 0.45 -2.43
CA LYS A 77 -11.42 -0.35 -1.29
C LYS A 77 -10.70 -1.61 -1.75
N MET A 78 -9.78 -2.11 -0.93
CA MET A 78 -9.16 -3.41 -1.09
C MET A 78 -9.11 -4.12 0.27
N ILE A 79 -9.38 -5.43 0.29
CA ILE A 79 -9.19 -6.30 1.44
C ILE A 79 -8.21 -7.40 1.06
N ARG A 80 -7.18 -7.58 1.88
CA ARG A 80 -6.20 -8.66 1.78
C ARG A 80 -6.59 -9.80 2.71
N LYS A 81 -6.58 -11.03 2.20
CA LYS A 81 -6.82 -12.27 2.97
C LYS A 81 -5.65 -13.22 2.82
N ASP A 82 -5.41 -14.01 3.85
CA ASP A 82 -4.46 -15.10 3.80
C ASP A 82 -5.03 -16.33 3.06
N GLU A 83 -4.25 -17.39 3.00
CA GLU A 83 -4.61 -18.65 2.34
C GLU A 83 -5.81 -19.37 2.99
N THR A 84 -6.10 -19.08 4.28
CA THR A 84 -7.25 -19.62 5.02
C THR A 84 -8.52 -18.77 4.82
N GLY A 85 -8.40 -17.60 4.18
CA GLY A 85 -9.49 -16.62 4.01
C GLY A 85 -9.63 -15.64 5.16
N THR A 86 -8.69 -15.63 6.12
CA THR A 86 -8.67 -14.66 7.21
C THR A 86 -8.25 -13.30 6.70
N GLU A 87 -8.98 -12.24 7.05
CA GLU A 87 -8.66 -10.88 6.67
C GLU A 87 -7.43 -10.37 7.43
N LEU A 88 -6.46 -9.85 6.69
CA LEU A 88 -5.20 -9.33 7.22
C LEU A 88 -5.23 -7.81 7.39
N TYR A 89 -5.69 -7.11 6.37
CA TYR A 89 -5.87 -5.66 6.38
C TYR A 89 -6.83 -5.20 5.30
N GLU A 90 -7.37 -4.00 5.50
CA GLU A 90 -8.21 -3.26 4.55
C GLU A 90 -7.50 -1.97 4.16
N VAL A 91 -7.62 -1.58 2.90
CA VAL A 91 -7.17 -0.30 2.38
C VAL A 91 -8.36 0.46 1.81
N GLN A 92 -8.52 1.71 2.20
CA GLN A 92 -9.53 2.62 1.66
C GLN A 92 -8.84 3.77 0.92
N TYR A 93 -9.39 4.15 -0.22
CA TYR A 93 -8.85 5.16 -1.11
C TYR A 93 -9.79 6.34 -1.24
N PHE A 94 -9.25 7.54 -1.12
CA PHE A 94 -9.99 8.79 -1.20
C PHE A 94 -9.38 9.67 -2.27
N TYR A 95 -10.20 10.16 -3.20
CA TYR A 95 -9.78 11.02 -4.32
C TYR A 95 -10.32 12.42 -4.11
N ASN A 96 -9.67 13.44 -4.69
CA ASN A 96 -10.15 14.82 -4.64
C ASN A 96 -11.43 15.00 -5.46
N ASP A 97 -11.45 14.41 -6.66
CA ASP A 97 -12.53 14.50 -7.62
C ASP A 97 -12.53 13.29 -8.57
N ASP A 98 -13.52 13.22 -9.44
CA ASP A 98 -13.72 12.13 -10.40
C ASP A 98 -12.62 12.06 -11.48
N GLN A 99 -11.80 13.10 -11.64
CA GLN A 99 -10.75 13.20 -12.67
C GLN A 99 -9.35 12.88 -12.11
N SER A 100 -9.21 12.80 -10.79
CA SER A 100 -7.94 12.51 -10.15
C SER A 100 -7.45 11.12 -10.53
N VAL A 101 -6.22 11.03 -11.04
CA VAL A 101 -5.59 9.74 -11.43
C VAL A 101 -5.10 8.99 -10.18
N PHE A 102 -4.63 9.72 -9.17
CA PHE A 102 -4.11 9.16 -7.93
C PHE A 102 -4.99 9.51 -6.74
N PRO A 103 -5.07 8.64 -5.73
CA PRO A 103 -5.75 8.96 -4.48
C PRO A 103 -5.04 10.10 -3.79
N LYS A 104 -5.79 10.98 -3.15
CA LYS A 104 -5.24 12.01 -2.25
C LYS A 104 -4.88 11.44 -0.89
N LYS A 105 -5.67 10.49 -0.42
CA LYS A 105 -5.50 9.87 0.89
C LYS A 105 -5.74 8.37 0.81
N ILE A 106 -4.94 7.63 1.55
CA ILE A 106 -5.04 6.18 1.72
C ILE A 106 -5.13 5.90 3.22
N VAL A 107 -6.06 5.03 3.61
CA VAL A 107 -6.19 4.56 5.00
C VAL A 107 -6.05 3.05 5.01
N ILE A 108 -5.11 2.54 5.79
CA ILE A 108 -4.84 1.11 5.95
C ILE A 108 -5.22 0.72 7.38
N ASN A 109 -6.13 -0.24 7.51
CA ASN A 109 -6.57 -0.78 8.79
C ASN A 109 -6.16 -2.24 8.90
N SER A 110 -5.46 -2.61 9.97
CA SER A 110 -5.17 -4.03 10.25
C SER A 110 -6.40 -4.76 10.82
N PHE A 111 -6.52 -6.03 10.57
CA PHE A 111 -7.45 -6.90 11.28
C PHE A 111 -6.69 -7.73 12.33
N PRO A 112 -7.26 -7.85 13.51
CA PRO A 112 -8.57 -7.43 14.02
C PRO A 112 -8.64 -5.96 14.53
N GLY A 113 -8.22 -4.97 13.74
CA GLY A 113 -8.52 -3.57 14.00
C GLY A 113 -7.63 -2.85 15.04
N THR A 114 -6.40 -3.33 15.26
CA THR A 114 -5.50 -2.78 16.29
C THR A 114 -4.64 -1.62 15.80
N THR A 115 -4.45 -1.47 14.48
CA THR A 115 -3.57 -0.44 13.91
C THR A 115 -4.20 0.20 12.69
N THR A 116 -4.16 1.52 12.64
CA THR A 116 -4.55 2.33 11.48
C THR A 116 -3.39 3.20 11.04
N LEU A 117 -3.08 3.19 9.74
CA LEU A 117 -2.15 4.11 9.10
C LEU A 117 -2.92 4.94 8.06
N ALA A 118 -2.82 6.26 8.17
CA ALA A 118 -3.34 7.18 7.17
C ALA A 118 -2.17 7.88 6.46
N ILE A 119 -2.19 7.84 5.12
CA ILE A 119 -1.20 8.48 4.26
C ILE A 119 -1.94 9.53 3.43
N GLU A 120 -1.49 10.76 3.49
CA GLU A 120 -2.03 11.86 2.68
C GLU A 120 -0.94 12.40 1.77
N TYR A 121 -1.21 12.46 0.46
CA TYR A 121 -0.30 13.03 -0.52
C TYR A 121 -0.47 14.54 -0.56
N VAL A 122 0.60 15.28 -0.26
CA VAL A 122 0.62 16.75 -0.28
C VAL A 122 0.86 17.24 -1.69
N ASP A 123 1.77 16.60 -2.42
CA ASP A 123 2.10 16.88 -3.81
C ASP A 123 2.40 15.59 -4.56
N ILE A 124 1.93 15.48 -5.80
CA ILE A 124 2.17 14.32 -6.67
C ILE A 124 2.75 14.85 -7.98
N GLN A 125 4.00 14.49 -8.24
CA GLN A 125 4.68 14.80 -9.48
C GLN A 125 4.92 13.53 -10.28
N ILE A 126 4.52 13.55 -11.55
CA ILE A 126 4.72 12.44 -12.49
C ILE A 126 5.79 12.87 -13.48
N GLU A 127 7.01 12.41 -13.26
CA GLU A 127 8.13 12.69 -14.13
C GLU A 127 8.54 11.44 -14.92
N LYS A 128 8.94 11.64 -16.17
CA LYS A 128 9.38 10.54 -17.04
C LYS A 128 10.76 10.00 -16.68
N ALA A 129 11.60 10.81 -16.05
CA ALA A 129 12.90 10.44 -15.56
C ALA A 129 13.23 11.28 -14.32
N THR A 130 13.55 10.61 -13.23
CA THR A 130 14.01 11.23 -11.99
C THR A 130 15.46 10.84 -11.77
N ASP A 131 16.32 11.78 -11.39
CA ASP A 131 17.68 11.48 -11.01
C ASP A 131 17.65 10.57 -9.76
N ILE A 132 18.38 9.46 -9.81
CA ILE A 132 18.42 8.49 -8.72
C ILE A 132 18.93 9.10 -7.41
N SER A 133 19.75 10.14 -7.49
CA SER A 133 20.25 10.88 -6.31
C SER A 133 19.16 11.56 -5.48
N VAL A 134 17.96 11.77 -6.03
CA VAL A 134 16.79 12.28 -5.28
C VAL A 134 16.38 11.31 -4.17
N PHE A 135 16.71 10.02 -4.31
CA PHE A 135 16.41 8.99 -3.33
C PHE A 135 17.56 8.75 -2.32
N ASP A 136 18.67 9.49 -2.45
CA ASP A 136 19.76 9.41 -1.49
C ASP A 136 19.37 10.12 -0.20
N LEU A 137 19.20 9.35 0.87
CA LEU A 137 18.88 9.89 2.18
C LEU A 137 20.16 10.37 2.86
N VAL A 138 20.26 11.68 3.06
CA VAL A 138 21.31 12.27 3.89
C VAL A 138 20.82 12.29 5.34
N LEU A 139 21.42 11.48 6.19
CA LEU A 139 21.10 11.44 7.62
C LEU A 139 21.78 12.63 8.33
N PRO A 140 21.10 13.28 9.30
CA PRO A 140 21.75 14.21 10.23
C PRO A 140 22.86 13.54 11.04
N ASP A 141 23.89 14.30 11.39
CA ASP A 141 25.08 13.80 12.11
C ASP A 141 24.77 13.16 13.47
N ASP A 142 23.61 13.47 14.06
CA ASP A 142 23.17 12.97 15.36
C ASP A 142 22.25 11.72 15.27
N ILE A 143 22.11 11.14 14.10
CA ILE A 143 21.33 9.93 13.84
C ILE A 143 22.27 8.73 13.68
N GLU A 144 22.04 7.71 14.48
CA GLU A 144 22.73 6.42 14.35
C GLU A 144 22.07 5.58 13.25
N GLU A 145 22.86 5.16 12.25
CA GLU A 145 22.39 4.26 11.22
C GLU A 145 22.57 2.80 11.66
N ILE A 146 21.47 2.04 11.65
CA ILE A 146 21.44 0.61 11.93
C ILE A 146 21.21 -0.14 10.64
N LEU A 147 22.20 -0.89 10.17
CA LEU A 147 22.10 -1.72 8.98
C LEU A 147 21.36 -3.02 9.28
N LEU A 148 20.35 -3.33 8.47
CA LEU A 148 19.59 -4.57 8.52
C LEU A 148 20.13 -5.55 7.48
N GLU A 149 20.45 -6.76 7.91
CA GLU A 149 20.88 -7.86 7.04
C GLU A 149 19.73 -8.48 6.22
#